data_3edbe582c7fdb3431482d2f89e106cc4
#
_entry.id   3edbe582c7fdb3431482d2f89e106cc4
#
_cell.length_a   1.000
_cell.length_b   1.000
_cell.length_c   1.000
_cell.angle_alpha   90.00
_cell.angle_beta   90.00
_cell.angle_gamma   90.00
#
_symmetry.space_group_name_H-M   'P 1'
#
loop_
_entity.id
_entity.type
_entity.pdbx_description
1 polymer ?
#
loop_
_entity_poly.entity_id
_entity_poly.type
_entity_poly.pdbx_seq_one_letter_code
_entity_poly.pdbx_strand_id
1 'polypeptide(L)'
;MKVIIAGAGKVGTMLTRKLLAEGYEVVLIDNNQQVLETCTERYDVMAVRGNCASMETLEEANVKKADLLIAVAGGDEYNLLCCMTAHGINPNIHTIARIRTPEYGEQIYKMRDVFALSMAVNPERQAALEIERILKYPGFLRRDTFARGRAEIVELKIREDSKLCNVAIKDMNSITKSKVLVCAVRRDGVVSAPDGNYILKEGDRIFVTATSKELTGMLKNIGVITHKVKRVMICGGGKLGFYLAQQLSKGDIDVHLIEQDMNRCIELSNHLPNVSVVCGDASNQMFLESEGIEKCDAVVAMTRFDEMNMIISLYAQNYNVDQVITKVDHTENSRIQDILGLGSVVCPKELCSNQIVRYVRAMESTTGAALSIHSFADGQMEALEFRVDEETLHCGEPLKALNLRKNALIACISHGKLPEIPDGESTFNVGDILVVVANGDVVLHTLNDIFV
;
A
#
# COMPACT_ATOMS: atom_id res chain seq x y z
N MET A 1 -1.83 -19.20 14.83
CA MET A 1 -2.35 -18.07 15.59
C MET A 1 -3.84 -17.94 15.37
N LYS A 2 -4.61 -17.60 16.41
CA LYS A 2 -6.06 -17.37 16.34
C LYS A 2 -6.38 -15.89 16.34
N VAL A 3 -7.08 -15.43 15.30
CA VAL A 3 -7.39 -14.02 15.06
C VAL A 3 -8.91 -13.79 15.08
N ILE A 4 -9.37 -12.83 15.87
CA ILE A 4 -10.76 -12.37 15.86
C ILE A 4 -10.82 -11.08 15.05
N ILE A 5 -11.72 -11.01 14.06
CA ILE A 5 -12.00 -9.80 13.28
C ILE A 5 -13.41 -9.29 13.65
N ALA A 6 -13.45 -8.15 14.29
CA ALA A 6 -14.70 -7.48 14.68
C ALA A 6 -15.09 -6.44 13.62
N GLY A 7 -16.12 -6.78 12.83
CA GLY A 7 -16.62 -6.07 11.67
C GLY A 7 -16.35 -6.80 10.37
N ALA A 8 -17.39 -7.36 9.75
CA ALA A 8 -17.35 -8.08 8.47
C ALA A 8 -17.59 -7.16 7.26
N GLY A 9 -17.37 -5.85 7.41
CA GLY A 9 -17.43 -4.90 6.30
C GLY A 9 -16.28 -5.09 5.30
N LYS A 10 -16.16 -4.18 4.34
CA LYS A 10 -15.18 -4.29 3.24
C LYS A 10 -13.73 -4.52 3.69
N VAL A 11 -13.27 -3.89 4.78
CA VAL A 11 -11.91 -4.11 5.35
C VAL A 11 -11.82 -5.46 6.04
N GLY A 12 -12.82 -5.80 6.88
CA GLY A 12 -12.84 -7.08 7.59
C GLY A 12 -12.84 -8.28 6.64
N THR A 13 -13.69 -8.26 5.61
CA THR A 13 -13.74 -9.33 4.59
C THR A 13 -12.40 -9.46 3.83
N MET A 14 -11.75 -8.33 3.49
CA MET A 14 -10.44 -8.36 2.84
C MET A 14 -9.36 -8.95 3.76
N LEU A 15 -9.37 -8.59 5.06
CA LEU A 15 -8.47 -9.16 6.06
C LEU A 15 -8.72 -10.66 6.24
N THR A 16 -9.99 -11.07 6.35
CA THR A 16 -10.36 -12.48 6.45
C THR A 16 -9.73 -13.29 5.32
N ARG A 17 -9.93 -12.86 4.06
CA ARG A 17 -9.35 -13.53 2.89
C ARG A 17 -7.82 -13.64 2.97
N LYS A 18 -7.15 -12.54 3.33
CA LYS A 18 -5.67 -12.50 3.39
C LYS A 18 -5.13 -13.38 4.52
N LEU A 19 -5.71 -13.31 5.71
CA LEU A 19 -5.25 -14.09 6.86
C LEU A 19 -5.52 -15.59 6.70
N LEU A 20 -6.64 -15.97 6.11
CA LEU A 20 -6.91 -17.37 5.78
C LEU A 20 -5.92 -17.91 4.73
N ALA A 21 -5.57 -17.12 3.71
CA ALA A 21 -4.57 -17.51 2.72
C ALA A 21 -3.19 -17.76 3.34
N GLU A 22 -2.91 -17.20 4.51
CA GLU A 22 -1.69 -17.40 5.28
C GLU A 22 -1.82 -18.51 6.35
N GLY A 23 -2.96 -19.19 6.38
CA GLY A 23 -3.18 -20.33 7.29
C GLY A 23 -3.58 -19.95 8.72
N TYR A 24 -3.99 -18.70 8.98
CA TYR A 24 -4.50 -18.29 10.29
C TYR A 24 -5.92 -18.77 10.55
N GLU A 25 -6.22 -19.14 11.80
CA GLU A 25 -7.58 -19.42 12.25
C GLU A 25 -8.31 -18.10 12.47
N VAL A 26 -9.38 -17.84 11.71
CA VAL A 26 -10.11 -16.58 11.76
C VAL A 26 -11.52 -16.79 12.33
N VAL A 27 -11.91 -15.95 13.30
CA VAL A 27 -13.29 -15.82 13.80
C VAL A 27 -13.80 -14.43 13.43
N LEU A 28 -14.97 -14.36 12.80
CA LEU A 28 -15.57 -13.13 12.32
C LEU A 28 -16.76 -12.72 13.21
N ILE A 29 -16.81 -11.47 13.65
CA ILE A 29 -17.94 -10.92 14.43
C ILE A 29 -18.58 -9.80 13.62
N ASP A 30 -19.90 -9.84 13.45
CA ASP A 30 -20.70 -8.72 12.91
C ASP A 30 -22.13 -8.77 13.46
N ASN A 31 -22.82 -7.65 13.47
CA ASN A 31 -24.23 -7.59 13.83
C ASN A 31 -25.18 -7.91 12.66
N ASN A 32 -24.67 -7.86 11.43
CA ASN A 32 -25.42 -8.11 10.20
C ASN A 32 -25.32 -9.57 9.78
N GLN A 33 -26.40 -10.31 9.96
CA GLN A 33 -26.50 -11.74 9.62
C GLN A 33 -26.18 -12.02 8.14
N GLN A 34 -26.70 -11.22 7.24
CA GLN A 34 -26.53 -11.41 5.80
C GLN A 34 -25.08 -11.27 5.34
N VAL A 35 -24.32 -10.36 5.98
CA VAL A 35 -22.89 -10.19 5.71
C VAL A 35 -22.11 -11.41 6.21
N LEU A 36 -22.45 -11.93 7.39
CA LEU A 36 -21.80 -13.13 7.93
C LEU A 36 -22.08 -14.37 7.07
N GLU A 37 -23.31 -14.58 6.64
CA GLU A 37 -23.67 -15.68 5.71
C GLU A 37 -22.86 -15.60 4.42
N THR A 38 -22.78 -14.44 3.80
CA THR A 38 -21.96 -14.24 2.59
C THR A 38 -20.48 -14.57 2.83
N CYS A 39 -19.95 -14.26 4.03
CA CYS A 39 -18.56 -14.57 4.36
C CYS A 39 -18.34 -16.07 4.60
N THR A 40 -19.26 -16.74 5.32
CA THR A 40 -19.16 -18.18 5.60
C THR A 40 -19.39 -19.05 4.37
N GLU A 41 -20.19 -18.58 3.39
CA GLU A 41 -20.33 -19.25 2.09
C GLU A 41 -19.06 -19.23 1.24
N ARG A 42 -18.22 -18.17 1.41
CA ARG A 42 -17.02 -17.95 0.59
C ARG A 42 -15.74 -18.42 1.28
N TYR A 43 -15.71 -18.43 2.58
CA TYR A 43 -14.52 -18.68 3.38
C TYR A 43 -14.82 -19.68 4.49
N ASP A 44 -13.83 -20.51 4.79
CA ASP A 44 -13.91 -21.43 5.95
C ASP A 44 -13.60 -20.65 7.23
N VAL A 45 -14.63 -19.96 7.79
CA VAL A 45 -14.52 -19.13 8.98
C VAL A 45 -15.65 -19.39 9.96
N MET A 46 -15.33 -19.35 11.24
CA MET A 46 -16.34 -19.26 12.29
C MET A 46 -16.90 -17.84 12.33
N ALA A 47 -18.22 -17.73 12.36
CA ALA A 47 -18.92 -16.46 12.43
C ALA A 47 -19.77 -16.36 13.71
N VAL A 48 -19.69 -15.21 14.39
CA VAL A 48 -20.47 -14.90 15.59
C VAL A 48 -21.31 -13.65 15.31
N ARG A 49 -22.62 -13.75 15.47
CA ARG A 49 -23.51 -12.62 15.29
C ARG A 49 -23.68 -11.88 16.62
N GLY A 50 -23.28 -10.60 16.67
CA GLY A 50 -23.48 -9.81 17.88
C GLY A 50 -22.81 -8.45 17.84
N ASN A 51 -22.93 -7.73 18.95
CA ASN A 51 -22.22 -6.48 19.17
C ASN A 51 -20.77 -6.79 19.59
N CYS A 52 -19.80 -6.43 18.76
CA CYS A 52 -18.39 -6.70 19.02
C CYS A 52 -17.83 -6.05 20.31
N ALA A 53 -18.51 -5.06 20.87
CA ALA A 53 -18.14 -4.45 22.15
C ALA A 53 -18.75 -5.16 23.37
N SER A 54 -19.61 -6.16 23.17
CA SER A 54 -20.21 -6.95 24.26
C SER A 54 -19.27 -8.06 24.74
N MET A 55 -19.16 -8.22 26.07
CA MET A 55 -18.40 -9.33 26.67
C MET A 55 -18.94 -10.70 26.22
N GLU A 56 -20.26 -10.86 26.18
CA GLU A 56 -20.93 -12.11 25.78
C GLU A 56 -20.52 -12.52 24.36
N THR A 57 -20.61 -11.58 23.40
CA THR A 57 -20.23 -11.83 22.00
C THR A 57 -18.74 -12.17 21.84
N LEU A 58 -17.88 -11.49 22.62
CA LEU A 58 -16.43 -11.75 22.59
C LEU A 58 -16.09 -13.10 23.23
N GLU A 59 -16.82 -13.53 24.28
CA GLU A 59 -16.65 -14.84 24.89
C GLU A 59 -17.15 -15.95 23.95
N GLU A 60 -18.27 -15.75 23.24
CA GLU A 60 -18.74 -16.67 22.19
C GLU A 60 -17.72 -16.82 21.07
N ALA A 61 -17.04 -15.73 20.66
CA ALA A 61 -15.93 -15.74 19.71
C ALA A 61 -14.64 -16.35 20.30
N ASN A 62 -14.69 -16.81 21.56
CA ASN A 62 -13.57 -17.45 22.25
C ASN A 62 -12.35 -16.53 22.43
N VAL A 63 -12.57 -15.26 22.79
CA VAL A 63 -11.52 -14.24 22.99
C VAL A 63 -10.47 -14.65 24.02
N LYS A 64 -10.82 -15.49 25.01
CA LYS A 64 -9.91 -16.02 26.03
C LYS A 64 -8.73 -16.81 25.47
N LYS A 65 -8.91 -17.39 24.26
CA LYS A 65 -7.88 -18.19 23.58
C LYS A 65 -7.37 -17.53 22.29
N ALA A 66 -7.80 -16.32 22.02
CA ALA A 66 -7.33 -15.57 20.83
C ALA A 66 -6.02 -14.86 21.12
N ASP A 67 -5.16 -14.81 20.12
CA ASP A 67 -3.87 -14.12 20.15
C ASP A 67 -4.01 -12.66 19.73
N LEU A 68 -4.95 -12.38 18.84
CA LEU A 68 -5.15 -11.06 18.25
C LEU A 68 -6.64 -10.76 18.04
N LEU A 69 -7.04 -9.52 18.33
CA LEU A 69 -8.32 -8.95 17.92
C LEU A 69 -8.09 -7.75 17.02
N ILE A 70 -8.82 -7.72 15.89
CA ILE A 70 -8.79 -6.63 14.91
C ILE A 70 -10.17 -6.00 14.85
N ALA A 71 -10.35 -4.81 15.41
CA ALA A 71 -11.61 -4.08 15.43
C ALA A 71 -11.68 -3.09 14.25
N VAL A 72 -12.55 -3.42 13.27
CA VAL A 72 -12.77 -2.65 12.03
C VAL A 72 -14.26 -2.38 11.76
N ALA A 73 -15.04 -2.34 12.80
CA ALA A 73 -16.48 -2.03 12.76
C ALA A 73 -16.76 -0.56 12.34
N GLY A 74 -18.02 -0.20 12.16
CA GLY A 74 -18.45 1.07 11.56
C GLY A 74 -17.99 2.35 12.28
N GLY A 75 -17.87 2.35 13.61
CA GLY A 75 -17.51 3.49 14.46
C GLY A 75 -16.17 3.33 15.16
N ASP A 76 -15.44 4.42 15.33
CA ASP A 76 -14.14 4.43 15.98
C ASP A 76 -14.27 4.12 17.48
N GLU A 77 -15.33 4.63 18.12
CA GLU A 77 -15.66 4.40 19.53
C GLU A 77 -15.99 2.93 19.80
N TYR A 78 -16.73 2.29 18.88
CA TYR A 78 -17.01 0.84 18.97
C TYR A 78 -15.75 0.01 18.85
N ASN A 79 -14.82 0.41 17.97
CA ASN A 79 -13.55 -0.27 17.80
C ASN A 79 -12.68 -0.16 19.05
N LEU A 80 -12.64 1.02 19.69
CA LEU A 80 -11.90 1.22 20.94
C LEU A 80 -12.53 0.41 22.08
N LEU A 81 -13.84 0.49 22.24
CA LEU A 81 -14.54 -0.26 23.29
C LEU A 81 -14.38 -1.78 23.11
N CYS A 82 -14.43 -2.26 21.86
CA CYS A 82 -14.18 -3.67 21.54
C CYS A 82 -12.78 -4.11 22.01
N CYS A 83 -11.75 -3.32 21.69
CA CYS A 83 -10.37 -3.61 22.11
C CYS A 83 -10.21 -3.62 23.64
N MET A 84 -10.78 -2.62 24.31
CA MET A 84 -10.76 -2.54 25.78
C MET A 84 -11.46 -3.72 26.45
N THR A 85 -12.66 -4.10 25.95
CA THR A 85 -13.43 -5.23 26.46
C THR A 85 -12.67 -6.54 26.24
N ALA A 86 -12.11 -6.75 25.07
CA ALA A 86 -11.31 -7.94 24.75
C ALA A 86 -10.09 -8.07 25.68
N HIS A 87 -9.35 -6.98 25.89
CA HIS A 87 -8.22 -6.94 26.80
C HIS A 87 -8.62 -7.16 28.26
N GLY A 88 -9.79 -6.65 28.66
CA GLY A 88 -10.35 -6.91 29.99
C GLY A 88 -10.68 -8.39 30.24
N ILE A 89 -11.06 -9.15 29.20
CA ILE A 89 -11.31 -10.59 29.27
C ILE A 89 -9.99 -11.40 29.16
N ASN A 90 -9.12 -10.98 28.25
CA ASN A 90 -7.82 -11.62 27.99
C ASN A 90 -6.71 -10.56 27.98
N PRO A 91 -6.00 -10.33 29.10
CA PRO A 91 -4.96 -9.31 29.20
C PRO A 91 -3.74 -9.52 28.28
N ASN A 92 -3.58 -10.72 27.75
CA ASN A 92 -2.46 -11.05 26.86
C ASN A 92 -2.79 -10.88 25.37
N ILE A 93 -4.04 -10.56 25.04
CA ILE A 93 -4.45 -10.40 23.65
C ILE A 93 -3.85 -9.12 23.04
N HIS A 94 -3.30 -9.25 21.86
CA HIS A 94 -2.96 -8.08 21.05
C HIS A 94 -4.24 -7.48 20.43
N THR A 95 -4.28 -6.16 20.31
CA THR A 95 -5.46 -5.49 19.76
C THR A 95 -5.08 -4.47 18.69
N ILE A 96 -5.86 -4.46 17.61
CA ILE A 96 -5.74 -3.46 16.54
C ILE A 96 -7.08 -2.76 16.37
N ALA A 97 -7.11 -1.43 16.43
CA ALA A 97 -8.32 -0.66 16.17
C ALA A 97 -8.20 0.19 14.92
N ARG A 98 -9.25 0.20 14.09
CA ARG A 98 -9.40 1.18 13.02
C ARG A 98 -9.97 2.48 13.57
N ILE A 99 -9.20 3.56 13.42
CA ILE A 99 -9.53 4.92 13.88
C ILE A 99 -9.40 5.88 12.70
N ARG A 100 -10.51 6.45 12.25
CA ARG A 100 -10.56 7.28 11.02
C ARG A 100 -10.80 8.76 11.28
N THR A 101 -11.33 9.09 12.46
CA THR A 101 -11.69 10.46 12.83
C THR A 101 -10.43 11.27 13.09
N PRO A 102 -10.24 12.43 12.40
CA PRO A 102 -9.02 13.22 12.52
C PRO A 102 -8.73 13.70 13.94
N GLU A 103 -9.76 14.08 14.68
CA GLU A 103 -9.64 14.58 16.04
C GLU A 103 -9.06 13.53 17.01
N TYR A 104 -9.29 12.24 16.75
CA TYR A 104 -8.76 11.16 17.58
C TYR A 104 -7.31 10.79 17.27
N GLY A 105 -6.79 11.24 16.11
CA GLY A 105 -5.50 10.79 15.56
C GLY A 105 -4.32 10.95 16.52
N GLU A 106 -4.14 12.13 17.13
CA GLU A 106 -3.05 12.36 18.08
C GLU A 106 -3.34 11.81 19.48
N GLN A 107 -4.61 11.86 19.91
CA GLN A 107 -5.02 11.40 21.23
C GLN A 107 -4.79 9.89 21.40
N ILE A 108 -5.13 9.12 20.38
CA ILE A 108 -4.98 7.66 20.38
C ILE A 108 -3.52 7.25 20.59
N TYR A 109 -2.56 7.92 19.96
CA TYR A 109 -1.14 7.62 20.16
C TYR A 109 -0.67 7.91 21.59
N LYS A 110 -1.18 8.97 22.21
CA LYS A 110 -0.84 9.35 23.59
C LYS A 110 -1.52 8.45 24.64
N MET A 111 -2.71 7.93 24.31
CA MET A 111 -3.54 7.13 25.21
C MET A 111 -3.61 5.65 24.82
N ARG A 112 -2.66 5.18 24.02
CA ARG A 112 -2.63 3.82 23.47
C ARG A 112 -2.78 2.74 24.55
N ASP A 113 -2.07 2.90 25.63
CA ASP A 113 -2.08 1.94 26.73
C ASP A 113 -3.41 1.94 27.50
N VAL A 114 -4.06 3.12 27.61
CA VAL A 114 -5.39 3.25 28.25
C VAL A 114 -6.46 2.52 27.41
N PHE A 115 -6.33 2.56 26.10
CA PHE A 115 -7.25 1.87 25.18
C PHE A 115 -6.84 0.42 24.91
N ALA A 116 -5.80 -0.08 25.60
CA ALA A 116 -5.23 -1.41 25.40
C ALA A 116 -4.91 -1.70 23.92
N LEU A 117 -4.34 -0.72 23.18
CA LEU A 117 -4.05 -0.86 21.78
C LEU A 117 -2.60 -1.27 21.53
N SER A 118 -2.43 -2.38 20.82
CA SER A 118 -1.13 -2.74 20.24
C SER A 118 -0.85 -1.89 19.00
N MET A 119 -1.90 -1.63 18.19
CA MET A 119 -1.78 -0.82 16.97
C MET A 119 -3.09 -0.08 16.66
N ALA A 120 -2.98 1.13 16.14
CA ALA A 120 -4.09 1.87 15.52
C ALA A 120 -3.83 2.03 14.01
N VAL A 121 -4.87 1.84 13.19
CA VAL A 121 -4.79 1.97 11.73
C VAL A 121 -5.81 2.97 11.21
N ASN A 122 -5.40 3.76 10.21
CA ASN A 122 -6.26 4.71 9.53
C ASN A 122 -6.08 4.58 8.01
N PRO A 123 -7.02 3.91 7.31
CA PRO A 123 -6.92 3.67 5.87
C PRO A 123 -6.82 4.96 5.06
N GLU A 124 -7.60 5.99 5.43
CA GLU A 124 -7.66 7.27 4.72
C GLU A 124 -6.35 8.05 4.87
N ARG A 125 -5.79 8.10 6.09
CA ARG A 125 -4.50 8.75 6.34
C ARG A 125 -3.35 8.05 5.63
N GLN A 126 -3.37 6.72 5.59
CA GLN A 126 -2.35 5.95 4.87
C GLN A 126 -2.42 6.20 3.37
N ALA A 127 -3.64 6.20 2.80
CA ALA A 127 -3.82 6.51 1.39
C ALA A 127 -3.40 7.95 1.07
N ALA A 128 -3.67 8.93 1.95
CA ALA A 128 -3.19 10.29 1.78
C ALA A 128 -1.66 10.38 1.74
N LEU A 129 -0.97 9.66 2.62
CA LEU A 129 0.50 9.59 2.62
C LEU A 129 1.04 8.91 1.35
N GLU A 130 0.36 7.87 0.86
CA GLU A 130 0.74 7.20 -0.38
C GLU A 130 0.55 8.11 -1.59
N ILE A 131 -0.59 8.80 -1.69
CA ILE A 131 -0.85 9.78 -2.74
C ILE A 131 0.19 10.92 -2.70
N GLU A 132 0.52 11.45 -1.53
CA GLU A 132 1.58 12.45 -1.39
C GLU A 132 2.93 11.96 -1.92
N ARG A 133 3.28 10.69 -1.64
CA ARG A 133 4.51 10.07 -2.15
C ARG A 133 4.50 9.96 -3.68
N ILE A 134 3.38 9.55 -4.26
CA ILE A 134 3.19 9.48 -5.71
C ILE A 134 3.35 10.88 -6.32
N LEU A 135 2.73 11.91 -5.74
CA LEU A 135 2.80 13.29 -6.21
C LEU A 135 4.22 13.89 -6.15
N LYS A 136 5.02 13.51 -5.16
CA LYS A 136 6.41 13.97 -5.02
C LYS A 136 7.34 13.44 -6.11
N TYR A 137 6.97 12.32 -6.74
CA TYR A 137 7.79 11.64 -7.73
C TYR A 137 6.95 11.29 -8.95
N PRO A 138 6.63 12.29 -9.80
CA PRO A 138 5.84 12.06 -11.01
C PRO A 138 6.54 11.03 -11.92
N GLY A 139 5.74 10.13 -12.48
CA GLY A 139 6.22 9.03 -13.32
C GLY A 139 6.20 7.65 -12.65
N PHE A 140 6.07 7.56 -11.33
CA PHE A 140 5.82 6.30 -10.66
C PHE A 140 4.31 6.03 -10.58
N LEU A 141 3.91 4.83 -10.97
CA LEU A 141 2.53 4.36 -10.79
C LEU A 141 2.31 3.88 -9.36
N ARG A 142 3.32 3.27 -8.77
CA ARG A 142 3.33 2.76 -7.38
C ARG A 142 4.73 2.84 -6.80
N ARG A 143 4.82 2.96 -5.48
CA ARG A 143 6.07 3.01 -4.73
C ARG A 143 5.91 2.31 -3.38
N ASP A 144 6.69 1.27 -3.16
CA ASP A 144 6.78 0.56 -1.88
C ASP A 144 8.17 0.77 -1.27
N THR A 145 8.24 0.97 0.05
CA THR A 145 9.49 1.24 0.77
C THR A 145 9.87 0.08 1.66
N PHE A 146 11.14 -0.29 1.67
CA PHE A 146 11.75 -1.39 2.42
C PHE A 146 12.92 -0.91 3.26
N ALA A 147 13.45 -1.79 4.11
CA ALA A 147 14.61 -1.50 4.95
C ALA A 147 14.46 -0.17 5.72
N ARG A 148 13.27 0.07 6.30
CA ARG A 148 12.89 1.32 6.99
C ARG A 148 12.95 2.55 6.09
N GLY A 149 12.51 2.43 4.84
CA GLY A 149 12.43 3.52 3.87
C GLY A 149 13.74 3.84 3.14
N ARG A 150 14.74 2.95 3.18
CA ARG A 150 16.06 3.15 2.54
C ARG A 150 16.16 2.58 1.14
N ALA A 151 15.45 1.50 0.86
CA ALA A 151 15.28 0.92 -0.46
C ALA A 151 13.82 1.01 -0.88
N GLU A 152 13.58 1.13 -2.15
CA GLU A 152 12.26 1.31 -2.72
C GLU A 152 12.08 0.40 -3.92
N ILE A 153 10.87 -0.14 -4.09
CA ILE A 153 10.44 -0.73 -5.34
C ILE A 153 9.41 0.19 -5.95
N VAL A 154 9.65 0.62 -7.17
CA VAL A 154 8.78 1.55 -7.90
C VAL A 154 8.25 0.91 -9.17
N GLU A 155 7.00 1.18 -9.50
CA GLU A 155 6.38 0.75 -10.75
C GLU A 155 6.44 1.89 -11.77
N LEU A 156 6.95 1.58 -12.95
CA LEU A 156 7.05 2.49 -14.10
C LEU A 156 6.41 1.85 -15.32
N LYS A 157 5.66 2.64 -16.11
CA LYS A 157 5.18 2.23 -17.42
C LYS A 157 6.14 2.71 -18.50
N ILE A 158 6.57 1.80 -19.38
CA ILE A 158 7.35 2.15 -20.57
C ILE A 158 6.42 2.74 -21.60
N ARG A 159 6.65 4.00 -21.96
CA ARG A 159 5.93 4.71 -23.02
C ARG A 159 6.69 4.57 -24.34
N GLU A 160 6.04 4.84 -25.46
CA GLU A 160 6.66 4.80 -26.80
C GLU A 160 7.87 5.75 -26.91
N ASP A 161 7.77 6.94 -26.31
CA ASP A 161 8.82 7.97 -26.28
C ASP A 161 9.90 7.74 -25.22
N SER A 162 9.79 6.68 -24.41
CA SER A 162 10.74 6.37 -23.35
C SER A 162 12.09 5.96 -23.93
N LYS A 163 13.19 6.52 -23.38
CA LYS A 163 14.56 6.10 -23.68
C LYS A 163 14.85 4.64 -23.34
N LEU A 164 13.98 3.99 -22.56
CA LEU A 164 14.09 2.58 -22.20
C LEU A 164 13.31 1.67 -23.15
N CYS A 165 12.53 2.21 -24.08
CA CYS A 165 11.80 1.40 -25.04
C CYS A 165 12.78 0.73 -26.02
N ASN A 166 12.61 -0.57 -26.26
CA ASN A 166 13.49 -1.43 -27.07
C ASN A 166 14.92 -1.59 -26.53
N VAL A 167 15.14 -1.37 -25.24
CA VAL A 167 16.44 -1.52 -24.56
C VAL A 167 16.47 -2.83 -23.77
N ALA A 168 17.61 -3.56 -23.83
CA ALA A 168 17.84 -4.72 -22.97
C ALA A 168 18.17 -4.26 -21.53
N ILE A 169 17.67 -5.00 -20.53
CA ILE A 169 17.85 -4.64 -19.11
C ILE A 169 19.33 -4.47 -18.74
N LYS A 170 20.23 -5.31 -19.27
CA LYS A 170 21.68 -5.19 -19.04
C LYS A 170 22.28 -3.85 -19.48
N ASP A 171 21.67 -3.19 -20.48
CA ASP A 171 22.14 -1.93 -21.04
C ASP A 171 21.46 -0.72 -20.37
N MET A 172 20.48 -0.94 -19.54
CA MET A 172 19.65 0.08 -18.90
C MET A 172 20.48 1.05 -18.04
N ASN A 173 21.45 0.54 -17.28
CA ASN A 173 22.28 1.37 -16.41
C ASN A 173 23.14 2.39 -17.18
N SER A 174 23.51 2.12 -18.42
CA SER A 174 24.23 3.05 -19.30
C SER A 174 23.39 4.26 -19.69
N ILE A 175 22.06 4.08 -19.81
CA ILE A 175 21.08 5.11 -20.17
C ILE A 175 20.64 5.87 -18.91
N THR A 176 20.32 5.15 -17.86
CA THR A 176 19.82 5.73 -16.61
C THR A 176 20.92 6.43 -15.82
N LYS A 177 22.18 6.06 -16.02
CA LYS A 177 23.36 6.50 -15.23
C LYS A 177 23.14 6.35 -13.71
N SER A 178 22.40 5.35 -13.33
CA SER A 178 21.97 5.06 -11.95
C SER A 178 22.06 3.56 -11.72
N LYS A 179 22.52 3.14 -10.53
CA LYS A 179 22.55 1.72 -10.15
C LYS A 179 21.15 1.29 -9.75
N VAL A 180 20.42 0.68 -10.67
CA VAL A 180 19.03 0.21 -10.49
C VAL A 180 18.92 -1.25 -10.87
N LEU A 181 17.97 -1.96 -10.26
CA LEU A 181 17.70 -3.37 -10.53
C LEU A 181 16.22 -3.54 -10.89
N VAL A 182 15.94 -4.16 -12.04
CA VAL A 182 14.59 -4.52 -12.44
C VAL A 182 14.22 -5.84 -11.79
N CYS A 183 13.28 -5.81 -10.86
CA CYS A 183 12.85 -6.98 -10.09
C CYS A 183 11.80 -7.81 -10.83
N ALA A 184 10.92 -7.14 -11.58
CA ALA A 184 9.87 -7.79 -12.35
C ALA A 184 9.46 -6.93 -13.55
N VAL A 185 8.91 -7.58 -14.57
CA VAL A 185 8.26 -6.93 -15.72
C VAL A 185 6.89 -7.53 -15.90
N ARG A 186 5.88 -6.66 -16.07
CA ARG A 186 4.52 -7.07 -16.46
C ARG A 186 4.27 -6.66 -17.90
N ARG A 187 3.99 -7.66 -18.76
CA ARG A 187 3.59 -7.50 -20.15
C ARG A 187 2.31 -8.28 -20.41
N ASP A 188 1.29 -7.66 -20.96
CA ASP A 188 0.01 -8.28 -21.29
C ASP A 188 -0.65 -9.02 -20.11
N GLY A 189 -0.52 -8.47 -18.89
CA GLY A 189 -1.07 -9.06 -17.67
C GLY A 189 -0.22 -10.19 -17.05
N VAL A 190 0.84 -10.64 -17.72
CA VAL A 190 1.75 -11.69 -17.23
C VAL A 190 2.96 -11.04 -16.57
N VAL A 191 3.26 -11.45 -15.35
CA VAL A 191 4.44 -10.98 -14.59
C VAL A 191 5.56 -12.02 -14.67
N SER A 192 6.77 -11.56 -14.95
CA SER A 192 7.96 -12.40 -14.99
C SER A 192 9.15 -11.70 -14.32
N ALA A 193 10.04 -12.49 -13.71
CA ALA A 193 11.36 -12.02 -13.29
C ALA A 193 12.27 -12.01 -14.54
N PRO A 194 12.70 -10.83 -15.02
CA PRO A 194 13.47 -10.76 -16.26
C PRO A 194 14.95 -11.07 -16.02
N ASP A 195 15.60 -11.59 -17.05
CA ASP A 195 17.07 -11.65 -17.12
C ASP A 195 17.65 -10.38 -17.79
N GLY A 196 18.98 -10.27 -17.83
CA GLY A 196 19.66 -9.11 -18.42
C GLY A 196 19.43 -8.94 -19.92
N ASN A 197 19.03 -9.98 -20.66
CA ASN A 197 18.78 -9.93 -22.09
C ASN A 197 17.33 -9.61 -22.43
N TYR A 198 16.46 -9.48 -21.42
CA TYR A 198 15.07 -9.12 -21.62
C TYR A 198 14.97 -7.71 -22.23
N ILE A 199 14.28 -7.59 -23.36
CA ILE A 199 14.07 -6.32 -24.06
C ILE A 199 12.77 -5.68 -23.62
N LEU A 200 12.85 -4.49 -23.06
CA LEU A 200 11.70 -3.68 -22.66
C LEU A 200 10.95 -3.17 -23.90
N LYS A 201 9.63 -3.21 -23.86
CA LYS A 201 8.77 -2.72 -24.95
C LYS A 201 7.79 -1.68 -24.43
N GLU A 202 7.19 -0.93 -25.35
CA GLU A 202 6.05 -0.07 -25.08
C GLU A 202 4.95 -0.87 -24.37
N GLY A 203 4.31 -0.24 -23.37
CA GLY A 203 3.24 -0.84 -22.56
C GLY A 203 3.73 -1.69 -21.39
N ASP A 204 4.99 -2.11 -21.38
CA ASP A 204 5.55 -2.83 -20.22
C ASP A 204 5.44 -2.00 -18.96
N ARG A 205 5.11 -2.65 -17.86
CA ARG A 205 5.25 -2.11 -16.51
C ARG A 205 6.44 -2.79 -15.84
N ILE A 206 7.44 -2.01 -15.51
CA ILE A 206 8.66 -2.49 -14.85
C ILE A 206 8.64 -2.14 -13.37
N PHE A 207 9.10 -3.07 -12.56
CA PHE A 207 9.26 -2.89 -11.12
C PHE A 207 10.75 -2.78 -10.83
N VAL A 208 11.17 -1.58 -10.43
CA VAL A 208 12.59 -1.23 -10.28
C VAL A 208 12.90 -0.97 -8.82
N THR A 209 13.97 -1.58 -8.29
CA THR A 209 14.50 -1.26 -6.98
C THR A 209 15.77 -0.44 -7.09
N ALA A 210 15.88 0.56 -6.24
CA ALA A 210 17.07 1.36 -6.00
C ALA A 210 16.92 2.20 -4.72
N THR A 211 17.97 2.96 -4.39
CA THR A 211 17.85 4.01 -3.38
C THR A 211 17.06 5.21 -3.92
N SER A 212 16.44 6.02 -3.05
CA SER A 212 15.69 7.23 -3.46
C SER A 212 16.50 8.16 -4.36
N LYS A 213 17.82 8.28 -4.10
CA LYS A 213 18.73 9.12 -4.89
C LYS A 213 18.89 8.58 -6.31
N GLU A 214 19.15 7.28 -6.45
CA GLU A 214 19.32 6.61 -7.73
C GLU A 214 18.03 6.62 -8.57
N LEU A 215 16.87 6.40 -7.93
CA LEU A 215 15.56 6.49 -8.59
C LEU A 215 15.29 7.89 -9.15
N THR A 216 15.59 8.93 -8.35
CA THR A 216 15.45 10.32 -8.81
C THR A 216 16.38 10.60 -9.99
N GLY A 217 17.62 10.12 -9.93
CA GLY A 217 18.59 10.22 -11.02
C GLY A 217 18.13 9.53 -12.29
N MET A 218 17.62 8.29 -12.15
CA MET A 218 17.05 7.50 -13.24
C MET A 218 15.92 8.27 -13.95
N LEU A 219 14.90 8.71 -13.20
CA LEU A 219 13.74 9.42 -13.76
C LEU A 219 14.15 10.68 -14.52
N LYS A 220 15.09 11.45 -13.97
CA LYS A 220 15.63 12.64 -14.62
C LYS A 220 16.35 12.29 -15.93
N ASN A 221 17.18 11.24 -15.93
CA ASN A 221 17.98 10.84 -17.10
C ASN A 221 17.14 10.24 -18.24
N ILE A 222 16.06 9.51 -17.88
CA ILE A 222 15.12 8.99 -18.88
C ILE A 222 14.07 10.04 -19.32
N GLY A 223 14.05 11.23 -18.70
CA GLY A 223 13.18 12.34 -19.11
C GLY A 223 11.74 12.28 -18.54
N VAL A 224 11.52 11.46 -17.50
CA VAL A 224 10.18 11.32 -16.87
C VAL A 224 9.89 12.44 -15.88
N ILE A 225 10.90 12.90 -15.10
CA ILE A 225 10.75 14.08 -14.24
C ILE A 225 11.12 15.31 -15.06
N THR A 226 10.12 16.07 -15.45
CA THR A 226 10.30 17.35 -16.17
C THR A 226 10.12 18.54 -15.24
N HIS A 227 9.19 18.47 -14.28
CA HIS A 227 8.92 19.54 -13.32
C HIS A 227 8.33 18.99 -12.00
N LYS A 228 8.35 19.82 -10.98
CA LYS A 228 7.79 19.53 -9.67
C LYS A 228 6.30 19.87 -9.67
N VAL A 229 5.48 19.02 -9.10
CA VAL A 229 4.04 19.28 -8.91
C VAL A 229 3.87 20.52 -8.02
N LYS A 230 3.14 21.52 -8.51
CA LYS A 230 2.85 22.77 -7.83
C LYS A 230 1.36 23.01 -7.61
N ARG A 231 0.51 22.56 -8.54
CA ARG A 231 -0.94 22.71 -8.46
C ARG A 231 -1.64 21.38 -8.52
N VAL A 232 -2.43 21.06 -7.48
CA VAL A 232 -3.17 19.82 -7.34
C VAL A 232 -4.66 20.08 -7.20
N MET A 233 -5.46 19.47 -8.04
CA MET A 233 -6.91 19.44 -7.89
C MET A 233 -7.34 18.14 -7.21
N ILE A 234 -8.05 18.24 -6.11
CA ILE A 234 -8.59 17.12 -5.33
C ILE A 234 -10.11 17.09 -5.53
N CYS A 235 -10.63 16.03 -6.13
CA CYS A 235 -12.07 15.82 -6.34
C CYS A 235 -12.65 14.91 -5.25
N GLY A 236 -13.24 15.51 -4.21
CA GLY A 236 -13.85 14.87 -3.06
C GLY A 236 -13.26 15.30 -1.72
N GLY A 237 -14.08 15.94 -0.89
CA GLY A 237 -13.73 16.50 0.44
C GLY A 237 -14.01 15.56 1.61
N GLY A 238 -14.10 14.25 1.38
CA GLY A 238 -14.24 13.25 2.44
C GLY A 238 -13.04 13.19 3.39
N LYS A 239 -12.98 12.17 4.26
CA LYS A 239 -11.86 12.02 5.22
C LYS A 239 -10.49 11.91 4.52
N LEU A 240 -10.42 11.17 3.42
CA LEU A 240 -9.19 11.05 2.62
C LEU A 240 -8.78 12.39 2.02
N GLY A 241 -9.73 13.12 1.40
CA GLY A 241 -9.49 14.47 0.84
C GLY A 241 -8.99 15.45 1.89
N PHE A 242 -9.58 15.43 3.08
CA PHE A 242 -9.12 16.22 4.21
C PHE A 242 -7.67 15.93 4.59
N TYR A 243 -7.31 14.64 4.80
CA TYR A 243 -5.94 14.27 5.15
C TYR A 243 -4.94 14.62 4.06
N LEU A 244 -5.29 14.40 2.79
CA LEU A 244 -4.43 14.73 1.67
C LEU A 244 -4.21 16.24 1.56
N ALA A 245 -5.28 17.03 1.57
CA ALA A 245 -5.22 18.48 1.49
C ALA A 245 -4.41 19.07 2.66
N GLN A 246 -4.64 18.58 3.89
CA GLN A 246 -3.87 18.97 5.07
C GLN A 246 -2.37 18.64 4.92
N GLN A 247 -2.03 17.52 4.31
CA GLN A 247 -0.64 17.11 4.14
C GLN A 247 0.05 17.93 3.06
N LEU A 248 -0.60 18.15 1.90
CA LEU A 248 -0.05 18.91 0.80
C LEU A 248 0.08 20.40 1.12
N SER A 249 -0.86 20.98 1.90
CA SER A 249 -0.84 22.39 2.30
C SER A 249 0.29 22.76 3.26
N LYS A 250 1.05 21.77 3.80
CA LYS A 250 2.28 22.01 4.58
C LYS A 250 3.49 22.35 3.71
N GLY A 251 3.41 22.07 2.40
CA GLY A 251 4.45 22.36 1.41
C GLY A 251 4.06 23.51 0.50
N ASP A 252 4.86 23.73 -0.56
CA ASP A 252 4.64 24.76 -1.58
C ASP A 252 3.70 24.25 -2.70
N ILE A 253 2.60 23.60 -2.33
CA ILE A 253 1.62 23.05 -3.28
C ILE A 253 0.33 23.86 -3.16
N ASP A 254 -0.11 24.41 -4.28
CA ASP A 254 -1.43 25.04 -4.44
C ASP A 254 -2.49 23.95 -4.54
N VAL A 255 -3.37 23.85 -3.55
CA VAL A 255 -4.36 22.78 -3.44
C VAL A 255 -5.75 23.33 -3.68
N HIS A 256 -6.42 22.85 -4.72
CA HIS A 256 -7.82 23.09 -5.03
C HIS A 256 -8.64 21.87 -4.67
N LEU A 257 -9.52 21.96 -3.67
CA LEU A 257 -10.36 20.86 -3.21
C LEU A 257 -11.81 21.12 -3.58
N ILE A 258 -12.37 20.24 -4.40
CA ILE A 258 -13.77 20.29 -4.86
C ILE A 258 -14.61 19.33 -4.03
N GLU A 259 -15.70 19.87 -3.45
CA GLU A 259 -16.68 19.11 -2.67
C GLU A 259 -18.09 19.60 -3.00
N GLN A 260 -19.04 18.67 -3.13
CA GLN A 260 -20.40 19.02 -3.53
C GLN A 260 -21.30 19.46 -2.35
N ASP A 261 -21.02 19.01 -1.13
CA ASP A 261 -21.78 19.33 0.07
C ASP A 261 -21.30 20.67 0.66
N MET A 262 -22.19 21.68 0.64
CA MET A 262 -21.89 23.03 1.15
C MET A 262 -21.48 23.03 2.63
N ASN A 263 -22.14 22.22 3.49
CA ASN A 263 -21.79 22.17 4.91
C ASN A 263 -20.39 21.59 5.09
N ARG A 264 -20.04 20.58 4.29
CA ARG A 264 -18.71 20.02 4.29
C ARG A 264 -17.66 21.00 3.76
N CYS A 265 -17.98 21.80 2.74
CA CYS A 265 -17.09 22.88 2.26
C CYS A 265 -16.78 23.88 3.35
N ILE A 266 -17.78 24.32 4.12
CA ILE A 266 -17.60 25.26 5.24
C ILE A 266 -16.70 24.63 6.31
N GLU A 267 -16.95 23.38 6.68
CA GLU A 267 -16.11 22.67 7.64
C GLU A 267 -14.65 22.54 7.17
N LEU A 268 -14.44 22.16 5.93
CA LEU A 268 -13.12 22.02 5.33
C LEU A 268 -12.38 23.37 5.29
N SER A 269 -13.05 24.46 4.90
CA SER A 269 -12.46 25.81 4.86
C SER A 269 -12.01 26.27 6.25
N ASN A 270 -12.77 25.93 7.30
CA ASN A 270 -12.41 26.27 8.67
C ASN A 270 -11.17 25.54 9.18
N HIS A 271 -10.97 24.27 8.74
CA HIS A 271 -9.86 23.42 9.20
C HIS A 271 -8.62 23.46 8.28
N LEU A 272 -8.77 23.96 7.05
CA LEU A 272 -7.73 23.97 6.03
C LEU A 272 -7.52 25.39 5.45
N PRO A 273 -6.98 26.32 6.22
CA PRO A 273 -6.89 27.74 5.83
C PRO A 273 -6.01 28.00 4.60
N ASN A 274 -5.11 27.08 4.27
CA ASN A 274 -4.19 27.18 3.13
C ASN A 274 -4.65 26.37 1.90
N VAL A 275 -5.91 25.92 1.87
CA VAL A 275 -6.50 25.15 0.79
C VAL A 275 -7.64 25.92 0.16
N SER A 276 -7.66 26.03 -1.15
CA SER A 276 -8.81 26.58 -1.89
C SER A 276 -9.92 25.55 -1.94
N VAL A 277 -10.95 25.71 -1.10
CA VAL A 277 -12.12 24.83 -1.08
C VAL A 277 -13.21 25.43 -1.96
N VAL A 278 -13.64 24.66 -2.97
CA VAL A 278 -14.66 25.07 -3.95
C VAL A 278 -15.86 24.13 -3.84
N CYS A 279 -17.05 24.73 -3.71
CA CYS A 279 -18.29 23.98 -3.66
C CYS A 279 -18.81 23.72 -5.07
N GLY A 280 -18.83 22.45 -5.49
CA GLY A 280 -19.31 22.05 -6.79
C GLY A 280 -19.25 20.57 -7.05
N ASP A 281 -19.84 20.15 -8.14
CA ASP A 281 -19.90 18.74 -8.57
C ASP A 281 -18.73 18.42 -9.50
N ALA A 282 -17.76 17.64 -9.02
CA ALA A 282 -16.62 17.19 -9.79
C ALA A 282 -16.97 16.23 -10.95
N SER A 283 -18.20 15.73 -11.02
CA SER A 283 -18.69 14.98 -12.19
C SER A 283 -19.03 15.85 -13.38
N ASN A 284 -19.20 17.15 -13.16
CA ASN A 284 -19.53 18.11 -14.20
C ASN A 284 -18.26 18.61 -14.90
N GLN A 285 -18.11 18.23 -16.16
CA GLN A 285 -16.98 18.57 -17.02
C GLN A 285 -16.76 20.09 -17.11
N MET A 286 -17.82 20.86 -17.43
CA MET A 286 -17.72 22.31 -17.59
C MET A 286 -17.32 23.00 -16.28
N PHE A 287 -17.71 22.42 -15.14
CA PHE A 287 -17.28 22.92 -13.83
C PHE A 287 -15.78 22.69 -13.62
N LEU A 288 -15.26 21.51 -13.92
CA LEU A 288 -13.81 21.23 -13.80
C LEU A 288 -12.99 22.12 -14.75
N GLU A 289 -13.51 22.43 -15.94
CA GLU A 289 -12.88 23.38 -16.87
C GLU A 289 -12.85 24.80 -16.27
N SER A 290 -13.96 25.28 -15.70
CA SER A 290 -14.02 26.59 -15.09
C SER A 290 -13.09 26.74 -13.88
N GLU A 291 -12.82 25.63 -13.17
CA GLU A 291 -11.87 25.56 -12.07
C GLU A 291 -10.41 25.31 -12.52
N GLY A 292 -10.17 25.24 -13.83
CA GLY A 292 -8.85 25.21 -14.45
C GLY A 292 -8.13 23.88 -14.35
N ILE A 293 -8.85 22.78 -14.61
CA ILE A 293 -8.26 21.43 -14.64
C ILE A 293 -7.05 21.35 -15.58
N GLU A 294 -7.07 22.10 -16.69
CA GLU A 294 -5.99 22.15 -17.69
C GLU A 294 -4.70 22.83 -17.17
N LYS A 295 -4.78 23.54 -16.04
CA LYS A 295 -3.63 24.21 -15.39
C LYS A 295 -3.06 23.42 -14.22
N CYS A 296 -3.65 22.27 -13.92
CA CYS A 296 -3.21 21.43 -12.82
C CYS A 296 -2.06 20.52 -13.27
N ASP A 297 -1.04 20.40 -12.43
CA ASP A 297 0.03 19.40 -12.60
C ASP A 297 -0.47 18.01 -12.21
N ALA A 298 -1.44 17.95 -11.30
CA ALA A 298 -2.03 16.69 -10.86
C ALA A 298 -3.52 16.81 -10.55
N VAL A 299 -4.27 15.73 -10.83
CA VAL A 299 -5.66 15.56 -10.43
C VAL A 299 -5.80 14.28 -9.61
N VAL A 300 -6.48 14.38 -8.47
CA VAL A 300 -6.73 13.24 -7.58
C VAL A 300 -8.24 13.03 -7.45
N ALA A 301 -8.76 11.99 -8.11
CA ALA A 301 -10.17 11.62 -8.06
C ALA A 301 -10.43 10.68 -6.89
N MET A 302 -11.18 11.16 -5.88
CA MET A 302 -11.44 10.43 -4.63
C MET A 302 -12.84 10.65 -4.06
N THR A 303 -13.82 10.77 -4.95
CA THR A 303 -15.23 10.80 -4.57
C THR A 303 -15.67 9.47 -3.91
N ARG A 304 -16.97 9.38 -3.59
CA ARG A 304 -17.53 8.18 -2.97
C ARG A 304 -17.63 6.99 -3.92
N PHE A 305 -17.74 7.21 -5.23
CA PHE A 305 -18.03 6.20 -6.24
C PHE A 305 -16.80 5.93 -7.12
N ASP A 306 -16.41 4.67 -7.22
CA ASP A 306 -15.24 4.24 -8.00
C ASP A 306 -15.39 4.60 -9.49
N GLU A 307 -16.59 4.37 -10.06
CA GLU A 307 -16.91 4.65 -11.46
C GLU A 307 -16.74 6.15 -11.77
N MET A 308 -17.20 7.02 -10.87
CA MET A 308 -17.04 8.46 -11.00
C MET A 308 -15.57 8.87 -10.93
N ASN A 309 -14.80 8.27 -10.03
CA ASN A 309 -13.37 8.53 -9.94
C ASN A 309 -12.64 8.12 -11.21
N MET A 310 -13.03 7.01 -11.84
CA MET A 310 -12.48 6.59 -13.15
C MET A 310 -12.82 7.59 -14.24
N ILE A 311 -14.07 8.09 -14.31
CA ILE A 311 -14.51 9.08 -15.30
C ILE A 311 -13.75 10.39 -15.13
N ILE A 312 -13.63 10.92 -13.92
CA ILE A 312 -12.87 12.14 -13.62
C ILE A 312 -11.40 11.97 -14.03
N SER A 313 -10.83 10.79 -13.77
CA SER A 313 -9.44 10.49 -14.12
C SER A 313 -9.21 10.43 -15.63
N LEU A 314 -10.09 9.78 -16.38
CA LEU A 314 -10.05 9.77 -17.86
C LEU A 314 -10.20 11.17 -18.43
N TYR A 315 -11.06 11.96 -17.82
CA TYR A 315 -11.27 13.34 -18.19
C TYR A 315 -10.01 14.19 -17.98
N ALA A 316 -9.37 14.08 -16.81
CA ALA A 316 -8.10 14.75 -16.52
C ALA A 316 -6.99 14.34 -17.51
N GLN A 317 -6.93 13.07 -17.90
CA GLN A 317 -5.98 12.58 -18.90
C GLN A 317 -6.22 13.22 -20.29
N ASN A 318 -7.48 13.43 -20.67
CA ASN A 318 -7.83 14.09 -21.92
C ASN A 318 -7.35 15.56 -21.98
N TYR A 319 -7.19 16.21 -20.82
CA TYR A 319 -6.56 17.53 -20.68
C TYR A 319 -5.04 17.48 -20.55
N ASN A 320 -4.43 16.30 -20.76
CA ASN A 320 -2.99 16.09 -20.63
C ASN A 320 -2.43 16.49 -19.25
N VAL A 321 -3.22 16.31 -18.18
CA VAL A 321 -2.71 16.47 -16.83
C VAL A 321 -1.62 15.43 -16.59
N ASP A 322 -0.43 15.88 -16.20
CA ASP A 322 0.76 15.03 -16.11
C ASP A 322 0.60 13.86 -15.14
N GLN A 323 -0.11 14.08 -14.03
CA GLN A 323 -0.30 13.09 -13.00
C GLN A 323 -1.76 12.95 -12.60
N VAL A 324 -2.31 11.76 -12.81
CA VAL A 324 -3.70 11.45 -12.45
C VAL A 324 -3.71 10.28 -11.46
N ILE A 325 -4.37 10.47 -10.32
CA ILE A 325 -4.49 9.47 -9.27
C ILE A 325 -5.96 9.16 -9.03
N THR A 326 -6.31 7.88 -9.09
CA THR A 326 -7.68 7.39 -8.96
C THR A 326 -7.82 6.59 -7.66
N LYS A 327 -8.67 7.04 -6.75
CA LYS A 327 -9.07 6.23 -5.59
C LYS A 327 -10.08 5.19 -6.02
N VAL A 328 -9.87 3.94 -5.62
CA VAL A 328 -10.83 2.85 -5.78
C VAL A 328 -11.07 2.13 -4.45
N ASP A 329 -12.27 1.61 -4.31
CA ASP A 329 -12.66 0.80 -3.16
C ASP A 329 -12.63 -0.70 -3.47
N HIS A 330 -12.66 -1.08 -4.76
CA HIS A 330 -12.69 -2.46 -5.24
C HIS A 330 -11.53 -2.71 -6.20
N THR A 331 -10.63 -3.61 -5.81
CA THR A 331 -9.46 -4.01 -6.64
C THR A 331 -9.79 -5.14 -7.61
N GLU A 332 -10.99 -5.73 -7.53
CA GLU A 332 -11.45 -6.80 -8.43
C GLU A 332 -11.55 -6.32 -9.90
N ASN A 333 -11.60 -5.02 -10.11
CA ASN A 333 -11.66 -4.38 -11.42
C ASN A 333 -10.28 -3.96 -11.98
N SER A 334 -9.16 -4.51 -11.46
CA SER A 334 -7.81 -4.13 -11.89
C SER A 334 -7.61 -4.24 -13.40
N ARG A 335 -8.18 -5.28 -14.02
CA ARG A 335 -8.15 -5.47 -15.48
C ARG A 335 -8.86 -4.34 -16.24
N ILE A 336 -9.98 -3.82 -15.72
CA ILE A 336 -10.69 -2.69 -16.32
C ILE A 336 -9.85 -1.41 -16.17
N GLN A 337 -9.22 -1.22 -15.03
CA GLN A 337 -8.34 -0.08 -14.77
C GLN A 337 -7.14 -0.05 -15.73
N ASP A 338 -6.57 -1.22 -16.04
CA ASP A 338 -5.50 -1.36 -17.01
C ASP A 338 -5.96 -1.07 -18.46
N ILE A 339 -7.13 -1.59 -18.86
CA ILE A 339 -7.73 -1.34 -20.18
C ILE A 339 -8.01 0.14 -20.36
N LEU A 340 -8.52 0.82 -19.35
CA LEU A 340 -8.80 2.25 -19.38
C LEU A 340 -7.53 3.10 -19.31
N GLY A 341 -6.36 2.50 -19.08
CA GLY A 341 -5.10 3.22 -18.98
C GLY A 341 -5.06 4.22 -17.83
N LEU A 342 -5.82 3.96 -16.76
CA LEU A 342 -5.78 4.81 -15.56
C LEU A 342 -4.35 4.96 -15.08
N GLY A 343 -4.00 6.15 -14.64
CA GLY A 343 -2.68 6.45 -14.05
C GLY A 343 -2.42 5.66 -12.77
N SER A 344 -2.06 6.34 -11.71
CA SER A 344 -1.89 5.71 -10.40
C SER A 344 -3.24 5.39 -9.78
N VAL A 345 -3.41 4.16 -9.28
CA VAL A 345 -4.62 3.72 -8.58
C VAL A 345 -4.29 3.45 -7.11
N VAL A 346 -5.09 4.01 -6.21
CA VAL A 346 -4.89 3.87 -4.75
C VAL A 346 -6.15 3.27 -4.12
N CYS A 347 -5.99 2.16 -3.39
CA CYS A 347 -7.03 1.50 -2.61
C CYS A 347 -6.74 1.62 -1.10
N PRO A 348 -7.43 2.52 -0.36
CA PRO A 348 -7.17 2.73 1.07
C PRO A 348 -7.32 1.45 1.91
N LYS A 349 -8.28 0.60 1.56
CA LYS A 349 -8.56 -0.66 2.27
C LYS A 349 -7.43 -1.67 2.09
N GLU A 350 -6.87 -1.74 0.90
CA GLU A 350 -5.74 -2.62 0.61
C GLU A 350 -4.49 -2.21 1.38
N LEU A 351 -4.16 -0.91 1.38
CA LEU A 351 -3.05 -0.37 2.16
C LEU A 351 -3.18 -0.67 3.65
N CYS A 352 -4.40 -0.47 4.20
CA CYS A 352 -4.69 -0.79 5.59
C CYS A 352 -4.55 -2.29 5.88
N SER A 353 -5.12 -3.14 5.03
CA SER A 353 -5.05 -4.59 5.21
C SER A 353 -3.62 -5.11 5.14
N ASN A 354 -2.81 -4.60 4.19
CA ASN A 354 -1.39 -4.94 4.09
C ASN A 354 -0.60 -4.53 5.33
N GLN A 355 -0.91 -3.37 5.93
CA GLN A 355 -0.29 -2.94 7.17
C GLN A 355 -0.63 -3.87 8.35
N ILE A 356 -1.89 -4.29 8.45
CA ILE A 356 -2.34 -5.22 9.51
C ILE A 356 -1.68 -6.58 9.33
N VAL A 357 -1.70 -7.13 8.11
CA VAL A 357 -1.06 -8.43 7.82
C VAL A 357 0.44 -8.41 8.14
N ARG A 358 1.15 -7.33 7.80
CA ARG A 358 2.55 -7.14 8.20
C ARG A 358 2.74 -7.19 9.72
N TYR A 359 1.85 -6.56 10.47
CA TYR A 359 1.89 -6.60 11.94
C TYR A 359 1.67 -8.03 12.46
N VAL A 360 0.69 -8.75 11.91
CA VAL A 360 0.38 -10.14 12.26
C VAL A 360 1.59 -11.05 12.06
N ARG A 361 2.24 -10.95 10.91
CA ARG A 361 3.45 -11.72 10.59
C ARG A 361 4.61 -11.38 11.54
N ALA A 362 4.77 -10.09 11.89
CA ALA A 362 5.80 -9.65 12.83
C ALA A 362 5.57 -10.19 14.25
N MET A 363 4.33 -10.49 14.64
CA MET A 363 4.03 -11.14 15.93
C MET A 363 4.45 -12.61 15.96
N GLU A 364 4.38 -13.32 14.83
CA GLU A 364 4.76 -14.74 14.73
C GLU A 364 6.25 -14.94 14.46
N SER A 365 7.04 -13.87 14.29
CA SER A 365 8.44 -14.01 13.88
C SER A 365 9.22 -14.91 14.85
N THR A 366 9.27 -16.18 14.47
CA THR A 366 10.32 -17.11 14.89
C THR A 366 11.64 -16.68 14.25
N THR A 367 12.75 -17.09 14.80
CA THR A 367 14.10 -16.87 14.27
C THR A 367 14.11 -17.15 12.76
N GLY A 368 14.50 -16.16 11.93
CA GLY A 368 14.59 -16.31 10.47
C GLY A 368 13.35 -15.96 9.65
N ALA A 369 12.19 -15.67 10.28
CA ALA A 369 10.97 -15.29 9.53
C ALA A 369 11.07 -13.89 8.91
N ALA A 370 10.26 -13.65 7.84
CA ALA A 370 10.22 -12.36 7.16
C ALA A 370 9.74 -11.24 8.10
N LEU A 371 10.51 -10.17 8.19
CA LEU A 371 10.19 -8.97 8.98
C LEU A 371 9.02 -8.18 8.38
N SER A 372 8.94 -8.18 7.05
CA SER A 372 7.84 -7.54 6.32
C SER A 372 7.64 -8.23 4.96
N ILE A 373 6.42 -8.17 4.45
CA ILE A 373 6.07 -8.69 3.13
C ILE A 373 5.19 -7.66 2.43
N HIS A 374 5.54 -7.36 1.18
CA HIS A 374 4.82 -6.43 0.33
C HIS A 374 4.46 -7.12 -0.98
N SER A 375 3.18 -7.27 -1.22
CA SER A 375 2.66 -7.76 -2.50
C SER A 375 2.62 -6.64 -3.52
N PHE A 376 3.11 -6.87 -4.72
CA PHE A 376 3.06 -5.94 -5.84
C PHE A 376 2.72 -6.68 -7.15
N ALA A 377 2.59 -5.97 -8.26
CA ALA A 377 2.16 -6.55 -9.54
C ALA A 377 0.86 -7.36 -9.40
N ASP A 378 -0.17 -6.77 -8.76
CA ASP A 378 -1.49 -7.37 -8.49
C ASP A 378 -1.44 -8.68 -7.68
N GLY A 379 -0.49 -8.78 -6.76
CA GLY A 379 -0.32 -9.96 -5.91
C GLY A 379 0.49 -11.09 -6.53
N GLN A 380 0.97 -10.93 -7.77
CA GLN A 380 1.75 -11.96 -8.46
C GLN A 380 3.21 -12.00 -7.99
N MET A 381 3.70 -10.93 -7.37
CA MET A 381 5.05 -10.86 -6.82
C MET A 381 5.00 -10.39 -5.36
N GLU A 382 5.93 -10.88 -4.58
CA GLU A 382 6.13 -10.47 -3.18
C GLU A 382 7.57 -10.00 -2.97
N ALA A 383 7.71 -8.94 -2.21
CA ALA A 383 8.99 -8.51 -1.67
C ALA A 383 9.00 -8.76 -0.17
N LEU A 384 9.91 -9.61 0.27
CA LEU A 384 10.04 -10.06 1.65
C LEU A 384 11.32 -9.49 2.26
N GLU A 385 11.21 -8.95 3.46
CA GLU A 385 12.34 -8.41 4.19
C GLU A 385 12.78 -9.41 5.27
N PHE A 386 14.01 -9.90 5.20
CA PHE A 386 14.57 -10.84 6.15
C PHE A 386 15.76 -10.23 6.89
N ARG A 387 15.93 -10.61 8.15
CA ARG A 387 17.16 -10.36 8.90
C ARG A 387 18.06 -11.57 8.76
N VAL A 388 19.30 -11.33 8.40
CA VAL A 388 20.35 -12.37 8.41
C VAL A 388 20.73 -12.68 9.86
N ASP A 389 20.63 -13.91 10.24
CA ASP A 389 20.98 -14.43 11.57
C ASP A 389 22.09 -15.49 11.50
N GLU A 390 22.43 -16.10 12.63
CA GLU A 390 23.48 -17.10 12.72
C GLU A 390 23.12 -18.43 12.03
N GLU A 391 21.82 -18.69 11.77
CA GLU A 391 21.33 -19.89 11.08
C GLU A 391 21.25 -19.69 9.57
N THR A 392 21.48 -18.45 9.08
CA THR A 392 21.42 -18.11 7.65
C THR A 392 22.63 -18.70 6.93
N LEU A 393 22.33 -19.45 5.87
CA LEU A 393 23.35 -20.07 5.02
C LEU A 393 24.07 -19.03 4.14
N HIS A 394 25.27 -19.39 3.67
CA HIS A 394 26.04 -18.62 2.65
C HIS A 394 26.43 -17.19 3.08
N CYS A 395 26.50 -16.89 4.38
CA CYS A 395 27.01 -15.61 4.87
C CYS A 395 28.47 -15.39 4.41
N GLY A 396 28.75 -14.21 3.84
CA GLY A 396 30.09 -13.84 3.35
C GLY A 396 30.45 -14.36 1.95
N GLU A 397 29.58 -15.16 1.32
CA GLU A 397 29.80 -15.65 -0.05
C GLU A 397 29.27 -14.64 -1.09
N PRO A 398 29.96 -14.44 -2.24
CA PRO A 398 29.46 -13.58 -3.31
C PRO A 398 28.19 -14.14 -3.93
N LEU A 399 27.20 -13.28 -4.23
CA LEU A 399 25.90 -13.70 -4.76
C LEU A 399 26.02 -14.52 -6.06
N LYS A 400 27.01 -14.24 -6.89
CA LYS A 400 27.27 -15.01 -8.13
C LYS A 400 27.63 -16.50 -7.89
N ALA A 401 28.10 -16.82 -6.69
CA ALA A 401 28.45 -18.20 -6.30
C ALA A 401 27.24 -18.97 -5.76
N LEU A 402 26.14 -18.27 -5.42
CA LEU A 402 24.98 -18.85 -4.82
C LEU A 402 24.02 -19.42 -5.88
N ASN A 403 23.43 -20.57 -5.55
CA ASN A 403 22.40 -21.16 -6.39
C ASN A 403 21.02 -20.75 -5.86
N LEU A 404 20.48 -19.65 -6.40
CA LEU A 404 19.17 -19.14 -6.01
C LEU A 404 18.05 -19.83 -6.81
N ARG A 405 16.87 -19.96 -6.18
CA ARG A 405 15.66 -20.39 -6.89
C ARG A 405 15.37 -19.49 -8.09
N LYS A 406 14.98 -20.06 -9.23
CA LYS A 406 14.74 -19.32 -10.48
C LYS A 406 13.77 -18.14 -10.38
N ASN A 407 12.87 -18.15 -9.40
CA ASN A 407 11.82 -17.14 -9.22
C ASN A 407 12.06 -16.28 -7.96
N ALA A 408 13.27 -16.27 -7.41
CA ALA A 408 13.67 -15.45 -6.28
C ALA A 408 14.88 -14.59 -6.65
N LEU A 409 14.88 -13.33 -6.23
CA LEU A 409 15.93 -12.35 -6.48
C LEU A 409 16.22 -11.55 -5.22
N ILE A 410 17.48 -11.40 -4.82
CA ILE A 410 17.87 -10.47 -3.76
C ILE A 410 17.88 -9.06 -4.36
N ALA A 411 16.91 -8.25 -3.96
CA ALA A 411 16.66 -6.93 -4.52
C ALA A 411 17.42 -5.81 -3.79
N CYS A 412 17.71 -5.99 -2.49
CA CYS A 412 18.47 -5.04 -1.70
C CYS A 412 19.17 -5.75 -0.54
N ILE A 413 20.37 -5.30 -0.20
CA ILE A 413 21.10 -5.68 1.02
C ILE A 413 21.28 -4.39 1.84
N SER A 414 20.96 -4.42 3.13
CA SER A 414 21.17 -3.28 4.02
C SER A 414 22.19 -3.63 5.11
N HIS A 415 23.41 -3.15 4.94
CA HIS A 415 24.49 -3.23 5.93
C HIS A 415 24.27 -2.18 7.02
N GLY A 416 23.55 -2.55 8.08
CA GLY A 416 23.15 -1.60 9.14
C GLY A 416 22.29 -0.46 8.62
N LYS A 417 22.89 0.72 8.35
CA LYS A 417 22.17 1.92 7.84
C LYS A 417 22.34 2.17 6.34
N LEU A 418 23.21 1.45 5.65
CA LEU A 418 23.54 1.68 4.25
C LEU A 418 22.86 0.62 3.37
N PRO A 419 21.89 1.01 2.52
CA PRO A 419 21.32 0.11 1.52
C PRO A 419 22.26 -0.03 0.32
N GLU A 420 22.38 -1.25 -0.17
CA GLU A 420 23.09 -1.59 -1.39
C GLU A 420 22.14 -2.25 -2.37
N ILE A 421 22.18 -1.83 -3.63
CA ILE A 421 21.58 -2.59 -4.74
C ILE A 421 22.61 -3.62 -5.16
N PRO A 422 22.32 -4.91 -4.93
CA PRO A 422 23.34 -5.94 -5.08
C PRO A 422 23.72 -6.20 -6.53
N ASP A 423 24.91 -6.72 -6.70
CA ASP A 423 25.41 -7.34 -7.94
C ASP A 423 26.05 -8.70 -7.63
N GLY A 424 26.63 -9.35 -8.62
CA GLY A 424 27.21 -10.69 -8.42
C GLY A 424 28.35 -10.77 -7.41
N GLU A 425 29.04 -9.65 -7.13
CA GLU A 425 30.15 -9.59 -6.16
C GLU A 425 29.68 -9.20 -4.75
N SER A 426 28.44 -8.74 -4.60
CA SER A 426 27.88 -8.37 -3.30
C SER A 426 27.78 -9.58 -2.37
N THR A 427 27.98 -9.35 -1.07
CA THR A 427 27.89 -10.34 0.01
C THR A 427 26.95 -9.86 1.09
N PHE A 428 26.45 -10.74 1.93
CA PHE A 428 25.68 -10.39 3.13
C PHE A 428 26.25 -11.10 4.36
N ASN A 429 26.05 -10.51 5.54
CA ASN A 429 26.58 -11.00 6.82
C ASN A 429 25.50 -10.98 7.91
N VAL A 430 25.75 -11.68 9.01
CA VAL A 430 24.87 -11.69 10.18
C VAL A 430 24.60 -10.26 10.65
N GLY A 431 23.32 -9.95 10.86
CA GLY A 431 22.83 -8.62 11.25
C GLY A 431 22.36 -7.75 10.09
N ASP A 432 22.67 -8.08 8.84
CA ASP A 432 22.16 -7.41 7.67
C ASP A 432 20.65 -7.65 7.46
N ILE A 433 20.03 -6.80 6.63
CA ILE A 433 18.66 -6.97 6.20
C ILE A 433 18.65 -7.16 4.68
N LEU A 434 18.05 -8.26 4.24
CA LEU A 434 17.87 -8.57 2.82
C LEU A 434 16.43 -8.34 2.41
N VAL A 435 16.23 -7.73 1.26
CA VAL A 435 14.93 -7.67 0.57
C VAL A 435 14.97 -8.67 -0.56
N VAL A 436 14.15 -9.71 -0.46
CA VAL A 436 14.01 -10.76 -1.47
C VAL A 436 12.72 -10.52 -2.25
N VAL A 437 12.81 -10.52 -3.55
CA VAL A 437 11.63 -10.51 -4.44
C VAL A 437 11.40 -11.91 -4.97
N ALA A 438 10.18 -12.43 -4.81
CA ALA A 438 9.80 -13.74 -5.27
C ALA A 438 8.43 -13.72 -5.96
N ASN A 439 8.15 -14.73 -6.81
CA ASN A 439 6.80 -14.92 -7.34
C ASN A 439 5.86 -15.30 -6.19
N GLY A 440 4.64 -14.73 -6.16
CA GLY A 440 3.65 -14.96 -5.12
C GLY A 440 3.22 -16.43 -4.92
N ASP A 441 3.52 -17.30 -5.89
CA ASP A 441 3.33 -18.74 -5.76
C ASP A 441 4.43 -19.44 -4.92
N VAL A 442 5.53 -18.74 -4.64
CA VAL A 442 6.66 -19.25 -3.86
C VAL A 442 6.53 -18.79 -2.42
N VAL A 443 6.12 -19.68 -1.55
CA VAL A 443 6.06 -19.38 -0.11
C VAL A 443 7.48 -19.47 0.46
N LEU A 444 7.98 -18.35 1.00
CA LEU A 444 9.26 -18.27 1.70
C LEU A 444 8.98 -18.03 3.19
N HIS A 445 9.26 -19.04 4.02
CA HIS A 445 9.12 -18.93 5.47
C HIS A 445 10.37 -18.33 6.11
N THR A 446 11.54 -18.69 5.60
CA THR A 446 12.85 -18.24 6.06
C THR A 446 13.70 -17.76 4.89
N LEU A 447 14.77 -17.03 5.20
CA LEU A 447 15.73 -16.60 4.17
C LEU A 447 16.39 -17.81 3.46
N ASN A 448 16.61 -18.89 4.18
CA ASN A 448 17.24 -20.10 3.60
C ASN A 448 16.40 -20.76 2.51
N ASP A 449 15.11 -20.49 2.43
CA ASP A 449 14.24 -21.05 1.41
C ASP A 449 14.54 -20.52 0.00
N ILE A 450 15.35 -19.47 -0.15
CA ILE A 450 15.76 -18.96 -1.48
C ILE A 450 16.90 -19.74 -2.09
N PHE A 451 17.64 -20.51 -1.30
CA PHE A 451 18.78 -21.30 -1.78
C PHE A 451 18.33 -22.69 -2.28
N VAL A 452 19.02 -23.24 -3.30
CA VAL A 452 18.72 -24.55 -3.90
C VAL A 452 19.79 -25.55 -3.53
#